data_0b4e3365bbac239e0b5b4529ce85d9ac
#
_entry.id   0b4e3365bbac239e0b5b4529ce85d9ac
#
_cell.length_a   1.000
_cell.length_b   1.000
_cell.length_c   1.000
_cell.angle_alpha   90.00
_cell.angle_beta   90.00
_cell.angle_gamma   90.00
#
_symmetry.space_group_name_H-M   'P 1'
#
loop_
_entity.id
_entity.type
_entity.pdbx_description
1 polymer ?
#
loop_
_entity_poly.entity_id
_entity_poly.type
_entity_poly.pdbx_seq_one_letter_code
_entity_poly.pdbx_strand_id
1 'polypeptide(L)'
;MRTMQLGTSALHVPVIAVGCMRINGLSAKEADSFVHASMDLGANFFDHADIYGDGKCEEIFADAIQMSDAVRETIILQSKCGIRKGMFDFSKEHILTATDGILKRLRTDYLDVLLLHRPD
;
A
#
# COMPACT_ATOMS: atom_id res chain seq x y z
N MET A 1 14.53 13.70 -0.19
CA MET A 1 14.61 12.69 0.90
C MET A 1 15.66 11.66 0.55
N ARG A 2 16.40 11.18 1.52
CA ARG A 2 17.40 10.13 1.32
C ARG A 2 16.71 8.82 0.98
N THR A 3 17.32 8.02 0.10
CA THR A 3 16.83 6.70 -0.29
C THR A 3 17.84 5.61 0.07
N MET A 4 17.38 4.38 0.09
CA MET A 4 18.21 3.21 0.32
C MET A 4 17.73 2.05 -0.54
N GLN A 5 18.63 1.12 -0.82
CA GLN A 5 18.26 -0.10 -1.51
C GLN A 5 17.47 -1.01 -0.58
N LEU A 6 16.36 -1.55 -1.08
CA LEU A 6 15.54 -2.48 -0.31
C LEU A 6 16.11 -3.90 -0.44
N GLY A 7 16.87 -4.30 0.59
CA GLY A 7 17.55 -5.59 0.60
C GLY A 7 18.51 -5.73 -0.57
N THR A 8 18.39 -6.83 -1.31
CA THR A 8 19.16 -7.12 -2.52
C THR A 8 18.38 -6.86 -3.80
N SER A 9 17.18 -6.27 -3.67
CA SER A 9 16.33 -5.96 -4.83
C SER A 9 16.88 -4.77 -5.62
N ALA A 10 16.31 -4.54 -6.80
CA ALA A 10 16.62 -3.35 -7.60
C ALA A 10 15.88 -2.08 -7.11
N LEU A 11 15.01 -2.21 -6.10
CA LEU A 11 14.23 -1.09 -5.60
C LEU A 11 15.06 -0.18 -4.70
N HIS A 12 15.00 1.12 -4.97
CA HIS A 12 15.50 2.16 -4.08
C HIS A 12 14.29 2.88 -3.49
N VAL A 13 14.17 2.86 -2.18
CA VAL A 13 13.01 3.39 -1.47
C VAL A 13 13.43 4.54 -0.56
N PRO A 14 12.54 5.52 -0.32
CA PRO A 14 12.78 6.52 0.71
C PRO A 14 13.02 5.85 2.07
N VAL A 15 13.87 6.47 2.89
CA VAL A 15 14.14 5.94 4.24
C VAL A 15 12.91 6.01 5.16
N ILE A 16 11.89 6.77 4.77
CA ILE A 16 10.60 6.86 5.46
C ILE A 16 9.53 6.22 4.60
N ALA A 17 8.87 5.22 5.13
CA ALA A 17 7.66 4.65 4.54
C ALA A 17 6.43 5.28 5.18
N VAL A 18 5.42 5.59 4.38
CA VAL A 18 4.19 6.23 4.84
C VAL A 18 3.15 5.15 5.13
N GLY A 19 2.83 4.95 6.41
CA GLY A 19 1.84 3.96 6.83
C GLY A 19 0.42 4.47 6.60
N CYS A 20 -0.40 3.67 5.92
CA CYS A 20 -1.77 4.03 5.57
C CYS A 20 -2.82 3.28 6.39
N MET A 21 -2.45 2.77 7.56
CA MET A 21 -3.34 1.94 8.39
C MET A 21 -4.56 2.68 8.93
N ARG A 22 -4.45 3.98 9.14
CA ARG A 22 -5.48 4.77 9.82
C ARG A 22 -6.10 5.86 8.97
N ILE A 23 -5.85 5.86 7.67
CA ILE A 23 -6.38 6.92 6.79
C ILE A 23 -7.91 6.86 6.62
N ASN A 24 -8.53 5.74 6.98
CA ASN A 24 -9.99 5.63 7.00
C ASN A 24 -10.66 6.52 8.05
N GLY A 25 -9.89 7.07 9.00
CA GLY A 25 -10.39 8.07 9.94
C GLY A 25 -10.34 9.51 9.41
N LEU A 26 -9.79 9.72 8.22
CA LEU A 26 -9.66 11.03 7.60
C LEU A 26 -10.82 11.29 6.65
N SER A 27 -11.21 12.56 6.51
CA SER A 27 -12.10 12.97 5.43
C SER A 27 -11.38 12.84 4.08
N ALA A 28 -12.13 12.87 2.98
CA ALA A 28 -11.53 12.83 1.64
C ALA A 28 -10.52 13.96 1.43
N LYS A 29 -10.82 15.16 1.91
CA LYS A 29 -9.93 16.30 1.83
C LYS A 29 -8.68 16.13 2.67
N GLU A 30 -8.81 15.58 3.88
CA GLU A 30 -7.68 15.32 4.77
C GLU A 30 -6.77 14.22 4.19
N ALA A 31 -7.36 13.16 3.64
CA ALA A 31 -6.60 12.09 2.99
C ALA A 31 -5.83 12.61 1.77
N ASP A 32 -6.46 13.44 0.96
CA ASP A 32 -5.83 14.11 -0.19
C ASP A 32 -4.63 14.94 0.27
N SER A 33 -4.82 15.78 1.27
CA SER A 33 -3.74 16.62 1.83
C SER A 33 -2.59 15.80 2.39
N PHE A 34 -2.91 14.71 3.09
CA PHE A 34 -1.92 13.81 3.67
C PHE A 34 -1.05 13.16 2.60
N VAL A 35 -1.68 12.62 1.56
CA VAL A 35 -0.97 11.92 0.48
C VAL A 35 -0.09 12.90 -0.31
N HIS A 36 -0.65 14.05 -0.68
CA HIS A 36 0.09 15.03 -1.46
C HIS A 36 1.24 15.67 -0.68
N ALA A 37 1.05 15.94 0.61
CA ALA A 37 2.14 16.40 1.47
C ALA A 37 3.27 15.37 1.56
N SER A 38 2.94 14.10 1.66
CA SER A 38 3.93 13.02 1.65
C SER A 38 4.73 13.02 0.34
N MET A 39 4.05 13.14 -0.78
CA MET A 39 4.70 13.20 -2.10
C MET A 39 5.62 14.43 -2.23
N ASP A 40 5.17 15.59 -1.76
CA ASP A 40 5.96 16.83 -1.82
C ASP A 40 7.25 16.72 -0.99
N LEU A 41 7.23 15.94 0.08
CA LEU A 41 8.40 15.68 0.91
C LEU A 41 9.33 14.58 0.34
N GLY A 42 8.94 13.95 -0.75
CA GLY A 42 9.67 12.83 -1.34
C GLY A 42 9.41 11.49 -0.66
N ALA A 43 8.43 11.42 0.25
CA ALA A 43 8.02 10.18 0.89
C ALA A 43 6.99 9.48 0.02
N ASN A 44 7.44 8.86 -1.06
CA ASN A 44 6.59 8.22 -2.06
C ASN A 44 6.50 6.70 -1.92
N PHE A 45 6.88 6.16 -0.76
CA PHE A 45 6.76 4.74 -0.42
C PHE A 45 5.59 4.56 0.54
N PHE A 46 4.49 3.96 0.07
CA PHE A 46 3.25 3.84 0.82
C PHE A 46 3.01 2.39 1.24
N ASP A 47 2.77 2.21 2.53
CA ASP A 47 2.58 0.89 3.14
C ASP A 47 1.11 0.65 3.46
N HIS A 48 0.57 -0.40 2.88
CA HIS A 48 -0.82 -0.84 2.99
C HIS A 48 -0.92 -2.26 3.54
N ALA A 49 -2.13 -2.69 3.79
CA ALA A 49 -2.50 -4.09 4.02
C ALA A 49 -3.97 -4.28 3.65
N ASP A 50 -4.30 -5.48 3.21
CA ASP A 50 -5.67 -5.79 2.80
C ASP A 50 -6.69 -5.67 3.94
N ILE A 51 -6.24 -5.80 5.20
CA ILE A 51 -7.11 -5.67 6.37
C ILE A 51 -7.25 -4.24 6.90
N TYR A 52 -6.45 -3.29 6.46
CA TYR A 52 -6.52 -1.92 6.98
C TYR A 52 -7.87 -1.28 6.64
N GLY A 53 -8.62 -0.90 7.69
CA GLY A 53 -9.95 -0.36 7.52
C GLY A 53 -10.91 -1.34 6.84
N ASP A 54 -10.66 -2.63 6.96
CA ASP A 54 -11.42 -3.69 6.29
C ASP A 54 -11.43 -3.52 4.76
N GLY A 55 -10.27 -3.15 4.21
CA GLY A 55 -10.08 -2.89 2.78
C GLY A 55 -10.32 -1.43 2.37
N LYS A 56 -10.93 -0.62 3.20
CA LYS A 56 -11.28 0.77 2.86
C LYS A 56 -10.07 1.68 2.75
N CYS A 57 -9.02 1.43 3.54
CA CYS A 57 -7.81 2.26 3.50
C CYS A 57 -7.18 2.25 2.11
N GLU A 58 -7.12 1.10 1.46
CA GLU A 58 -6.58 1.00 0.10
C GLU A 58 -7.43 1.80 -0.90
N GLU A 59 -8.75 1.73 -0.80
CA GLU A 59 -9.68 2.49 -1.66
C GLU A 59 -9.54 3.99 -1.44
N ILE A 60 -9.49 4.43 -0.17
CA ILE A 60 -9.33 5.85 0.19
C ILE A 60 -8.01 6.39 -0.35
N PHE A 61 -6.93 5.61 -0.23
CA PHE A 61 -5.64 6.00 -0.78
C PHE A 61 -5.69 6.19 -2.29
N ALA A 62 -6.28 5.23 -3.01
CA ALA A 62 -6.40 5.30 -4.47
C ALA A 62 -7.20 6.53 -4.92
N ASP A 63 -8.27 6.87 -4.19
CA ASP A 63 -9.05 8.09 -4.44
C ASP A 63 -8.22 9.35 -4.15
N ALA A 64 -7.54 9.38 -3.00
CA ALA A 64 -6.78 10.55 -2.56
C ALA A 64 -5.63 10.88 -3.51
N ILE A 65 -4.90 9.87 -3.98
CA ILE A 65 -3.79 10.07 -4.90
C ILE A 65 -4.24 10.20 -6.36
N GLN A 66 -5.52 9.96 -6.63
CA GLN A 66 -6.08 9.93 -7.98
C GLN A 66 -5.32 8.96 -8.87
N MET A 67 -5.34 7.69 -8.44
CA MET A 67 -4.54 6.65 -9.08
C MET A 67 -4.75 6.58 -10.58
N SER A 68 -3.65 6.61 -11.32
CA SER A 68 -3.57 6.45 -12.76
C SER A 68 -2.25 5.79 -13.08
N ASP A 69 -2.05 5.36 -14.33
CA ASP A 69 -0.79 4.77 -14.74
C ASP A 69 0.38 5.75 -14.54
N ALA A 70 0.18 7.02 -14.86
CA ALA A 70 1.20 8.05 -14.68
C ALA A 70 1.56 8.25 -13.20
N VAL A 71 0.57 8.31 -12.32
CA VAL A 71 0.80 8.42 -10.86
C VAL A 71 1.50 7.17 -10.34
N ARG A 72 1.06 5.99 -10.79
CA ARG A 72 1.61 4.71 -10.32
C ARG A 72 3.11 4.60 -10.55
N GLU A 73 3.60 5.12 -11.64
CA GLU A 73 5.03 5.12 -11.96
C GLU A 73 5.87 5.97 -11.02
N THR A 74 5.26 6.90 -10.29
CA THR A 74 5.97 7.83 -9.40
C THR A 74 6.03 7.37 -7.95
N ILE A 75 5.36 6.27 -7.60
CA ILE A 75 5.24 5.78 -6.22
C ILE A 75 5.71 4.33 -6.10
N ILE A 76 6.01 3.95 -4.87
CA ILE A 76 6.30 2.57 -4.50
C ILE A 76 5.18 2.10 -3.60
N LEU A 77 4.51 1.02 -3.99
CA LEU A 77 3.40 0.44 -3.24
C LEU A 77 3.80 -0.88 -2.61
N GLN A 78 3.61 -0.96 -1.31
CA GLN A 78 3.71 -2.18 -0.53
C GLN A 78 2.35 -2.49 0.05
N SER A 79 1.94 -3.75 -0.01
CA SER A 79 0.78 -4.24 0.73
C SER A 79 1.07 -5.60 1.32
N LYS A 80 0.10 -6.13 2.05
CA LYS A 80 0.26 -7.36 2.83
C LYS A 80 -1.01 -8.17 2.78
N CYS A 81 -0.87 -9.48 2.91
CA CYS A 81 -2.00 -10.40 3.02
C CYS A 81 -1.67 -11.52 4.01
N GLY A 82 -2.67 -12.32 4.34
CA GLY A 82 -2.49 -13.50 5.17
C GLY A 82 -3.23 -13.47 6.50
N ILE A 83 -3.61 -12.30 7.01
CA ILE A 83 -4.47 -12.21 8.18
C ILE A 83 -5.92 -12.28 7.72
N ARG A 84 -6.63 -13.31 8.15
CA ARG A 84 -8.06 -13.47 7.92
C ARG A 84 -8.78 -13.43 9.27
N LYS A 85 -10.10 -13.29 9.23
CA LYS A 85 -10.89 -13.27 10.45
C LYS A 85 -10.71 -14.58 11.23
N GLY A 86 -10.06 -14.48 12.39
CA GLY A 86 -9.84 -15.60 13.28
C GLY A 86 -8.74 -16.58 12.88
N MET A 87 -7.95 -16.26 11.82
CA MET A 87 -6.89 -17.16 11.37
C MET A 87 -5.85 -16.46 10.52
N PHE A 88 -4.71 -17.11 10.36
CA PHE A 88 -3.71 -16.76 9.35
C PHE A 88 -3.80 -17.75 8.19
N ASP A 89 -3.67 -17.26 6.97
CA ASP A 89 -3.76 -18.11 5.78
C ASP A 89 -2.72 -17.64 4.75
N PHE A 90 -1.67 -18.43 4.59
CA PHE A 90 -0.61 -18.18 3.62
C PHE A 90 -0.65 -19.23 2.49
N SER A 91 -1.80 -19.84 2.25
CA SER A 91 -1.97 -20.74 1.12
C SER A 91 -1.81 -19.98 -0.19
N LYS A 92 -1.37 -20.69 -1.22
CA LYS A 92 -1.24 -20.11 -2.56
C LYS A 92 -2.57 -19.51 -3.04
N GLU A 93 -3.66 -20.23 -2.84
CA GLU A 93 -5.00 -19.77 -3.27
C GLU A 93 -5.38 -18.45 -2.60
N HIS A 94 -5.18 -18.36 -1.29
CA HIS A 94 -5.50 -17.14 -0.56
C HIS A 94 -4.61 -15.99 -0.98
N ILE A 95 -3.30 -16.21 -1.11
CA ILE A 95 -2.36 -15.15 -1.53
C ILE A 95 -2.76 -14.59 -2.90
N LEU A 96 -3.10 -15.45 -3.85
CA LEU A 96 -3.53 -15.00 -5.18
C LEU A 96 -4.84 -14.20 -5.12
N THR A 97 -5.84 -14.72 -4.41
CA THR A 97 -7.14 -14.04 -4.26
C THR A 97 -7.00 -12.71 -3.52
N ALA A 98 -6.24 -12.69 -2.43
CA ALA A 98 -6.01 -11.48 -1.65
C ALA A 98 -5.27 -10.42 -2.48
N THR A 99 -4.29 -10.83 -3.27
CA THR A 99 -3.54 -9.93 -4.15
C THR A 99 -4.43 -9.31 -5.20
N ASP A 100 -5.31 -10.09 -5.83
CA ASP A 100 -6.28 -9.56 -6.79
C ASP A 100 -7.19 -8.50 -6.16
N GLY A 101 -7.64 -8.72 -4.93
CA GLY A 101 -8.43 -7.75 -4.18
C GLY A 101 -7.67 -6.46 -3.89
N ILE A 102 -6.40 -6.57 -3.46
CA ILE A 102 -5.52 -5.43 -3.22
C ILE A 102 -5.36 -4.59 -4.49
N LEU A 103 -5.04 -5.23 -5.60
CA LEU A 103 -4.85 -4.55 -6.88
C LEU A 103 -6.11 -3.81 -7.32
N LYS A 104 -7.27 -4.43 -7.13
CA LYS A 104 -8.56 -3.82 -7.46
C LYS A 104 -8.83 -2.59 -6.61
N ARG A 105 -8.61 -2.66 -5.30
CA ARG A 105 -8.86 -1.54 -4.38
C ARG A 105 -7.88 -0.39 -4.60
N LEU A 106 -6.60 -0.70 -4.84
CA LEU A 106 -5.58 0.30 -5.14
C LEU A 106 -5.64 0.81 -6.59
N ARG A 107 -6.44 0.18 -7.44
CA ARG A 107 -6.62 0.52 -8.87
C ARG A 107 -5.29 0.52 -9.63
N THR A 108 -4.53 -0.53 -9.44
CA THR A 108 -3.25 -0.76 -10.12
C THR A 108 -3.18 -2.22 -10.55
N ASP A 109 -2.31 -2.52 -11.49
CA ASP A 109 -2.10 -3.89 -11.97
C ASP A 109 -0.84 -4.55 -11.42
N TYR A 110 -0.10 -3.85 -10.52
CA TYR A 110 1.07 -4.44 -9.87
C TYR A 110 1.37 -3.78 -8.52
N LEU A 111 2.03 -4.55 -7.64
CA LEU A 111 2.64 -4.07 -6.40
C LEU A 111 4.17 -4.14 -6.55
N ASP A 112 4.87 -3.23 -5.89
CA ASP A 112 6.33 -3.31 -5.81
C ASP A 112 6.77 -4.30 -4.73
N VAL A 113 6.03 -4.37 -3.63
CA VAL A 113 6.33 -5.27 -2.51
C VAL A 113 5.02 -5.88 -1.99
N LEU A 114 5.02 -7.19 -1.81
CA LEU A 114 3.94 -7.91 -1.13
C LEU A 114 4.54 -8.67 0.05
N LEU A 115 4.02 -8.40 1.24
CA LEU A 115 4.45 -9.06 2.46
C LEU A 115 3.41 -10.07 2.94
N LEU A 116 3.87 -11.15 3.52
CA LEU A 116 3.05 -11.98 4.38
C LEU A 116 2.94 -11.27 5.72
N HIS A 117 1.71 -11.00 6.18
CA HIS A 117 1.46 -9.98 7.21
C HIS A 117 1.94 -10.38 8.61
N ARG A 118 2.29 -11.63 8.81
CA ARG A 118 2.87 -12.13 10.07
C ARG A 118 3.70 -13.37 9.78
N PRO A 119 4.65 -13.70 10.67
CA PRO A 119 5.27 -15.03 10.57
C PRO A 119 4.22 -16.11 10.82
N ASP A 120 4.41 -17.20 10.17
CA ASP A 120 3.54 -18.37 10.26
C ASP A 120 3.62 -19.03 11.64
#